data_e1b379c0402e0e1390e484b548a6bef3
#
_entry.id   e1b379c0402e0e1390e484b548a6bef3
#
_cell.length_a   1.000
_cell.length_b   1.000
_cell.length_c   1.000
_cell.angle_alpha   90.00
_cell.angle_beta   90.00
_cell.angle_gamma   90.00
#
_symmetry.space_group_name_H-M   'P 1'
#
loop_
_entity.id
_entity.type
_entity.pdbx_description
1 polymer ?
#
loop_
_entity_poly.entity_id
_entity_poly.type
_entity_poly.pdbx_seq_one_letter_code
_entity_poly.pdbx_strand_id
1 'polypeptide(L)'
;MNWIDLYTHLKQEVPWFFNSVRLAASQAHNEAEFESRINNAIERLAQKLGVQLLFREQYTLATGRADAVYNRLVIEYEPPGSLRPNLKHSHTQHAVRQVMNYIEELSRAERHDRDRLLGVVFDGHYFIFVRYHEGHWIVEEPLEVNPASCERFLRSLFSLSSGRALIPENLVEDFGSQNDLSRQATRALYHALQGHTSDLTARLFVQWQIFFGETAGADAAGGELKHKSELLAFARGMGLRGSRIDMPRFLFALHTYFSFLVKNIARLVLQAYAGGGLGTTPLTTIANLEGEALRRELQNLESGGLFRTLGLKNLLEGDFFAWYLDAWNPEVEEALRQVLARLAEYNPATVQDDPHSARDLLKKLYHYLLPRDIRHDLGEFYTPDWLAERLLNQLGEPWFIMPPGNHPPRGLPDKRLLDPACGSGTFLVLAIRALKVNCFLAGFSEADTLEVILNSVVGIDLNPLAVTAARVNYLLAIADLLPYRRREVEIPVYLADSILTPARGEGLFAQNRRILETAVGPLPVPEVINSRAKMERLTDLLEEYVRGDFSTEAFLARAKKEIPDLADALHADEVLTELYERLRDLHRQGLDGIWARVLKNAFMPLFLEPFDYVVGNPPWINWESL
;
A
#
# COMPACT_ATOMS: atom_id res chain seq x y z
N MET A 1 -3.13 -26.47 -4.68
CA MET A 1 -1.83 -25.78 -4.45
C MET A 1 -2.20 -24.33 -4.14
N ASN A 2 -1.71 -23.76 -3.04
CA ASN A 2 -1.97 -22.34 -2.80
C ASN A 2 -1.12 -21.51 -3.77
N TRP A 3 -1.46 -20.22 -3.93
CA TRP A 3 -0.78 -19.33 -4.88
C TRP A 3 0.73 -19.17 -4.59
N ILE A 4 1.12 -19.12 -3.31
CA ILE A 4 2.52 -18.95 -2.89
C ILE A 4 3.36 -20.15 -3.33
N ASP A 5 2.81 -21.34 -3.18
CA ASP A 5 3.47 -22.59 -3.63
C ASP A 5 3.57 -22.61 -5.16
N LEU A 6 2.49 -22.21 -5.85
CA LEU A 6 2.46 -22.10 -7.31
C LEU A 6 3.53 -21.15 -7.81
N TYR A 7 3.61 -19.94 -7.21
CA TYR A 7 4.57 -18.92 -7.59
C TYR A 7 6.02 -19.36 -7.35
N THR A 8 6.29 -19.97 -6.20
CA THR A 8 7.63 -20.48 -5.88
C THR A 8 8.08 -21.55 -6.87
N HIS A 9 7.18 -22.45 -7.24
CA HIS A 9 7.46 -23.47 -8.24
C HIS A 9 7.60 -22.87 -9.65
N LEU A 10 6.73 -21.90 -9.99
CA LEU A 10 6.80 -21.18 -11.26
C LEU A 10 8.17 -20.54 -11.46
N LYS A 11 8.68 -19.84 -10.44
CA LYS A 11 9.99 -19.18 -10.48
C LYS A 11 11.14 -20.17 -10.73
N GLN A 12 11.05 -21.39 -10.19
CA GLN A 12 12.03 -22.44 -10.45
C GLN A 12 12.01 -22.93 -11.90
N GLU A 13 10.87 -22.81 -12.58
CA GLU A 13 10.68 -23.27 -13.95
C GLU A 13 11.00 -22.19 -15.02
N VAL A 14 11.17 -20.95 -14.62
CA VAL A 14 11.47 -19.85 -15.55
C VAL A 14 12.70 -20.12 -16.43
N PRO A 15 13.84 -20.64 -15.91
CA PRO A 15 15.00 -20.94 -16.75
C PRO A 15 14.69 -22.00 -17.82
N TRP A 16 13.88 -23.02 -17.46
CA TRP A 16 13.45 -24.04 -18.42
C TRP A 16 12.55 -23.45 -19.50
N PHE A 17 11.58 -22.62 -19.13
CA PHE A 17 10.67 -21.96 -20.09
C PHE A 17 11.44 -21.02 -21.01
N PHE A 18 12.34 -20.19 -20.49
CA PHE A 18 13.18 -19.29 -21.28
C PHE A 18 14.01 -20.07 -22.33
N ASN A 19 14.63 -21.18 -21.94
CA ASN A 19 15.36 -22.03 -22.87
C ASN A 19 14.44 -22.66 -23.94
N SER A 20 13.22 -23.02 -23.56
CA SER A 20 12.20 -23.56 -24.48
C SER A 20 11.79 -22.50 -25.51
N VAL A 21 11.60 -21.25 -25.08
CA VAL A 21 11.29 -20.12 -25.98
C VAL A 21 12.44 -19.90 -26.97
N ARG A 22 13.69 -19.83 -26.48
CA ARG A 22 14.85 -19.67 -27.36
C ARG A 22 14.99 -20.78 -28.39
N LEU A 23 14.75 -22.01 -27.97
CA LEU A 23 14.79 -23.17 -28.84
C LEU A 23 13.67 -23.10 -29.88
N ALA A 24 12.45 -22.76 -29.48
CA ALA A 24 11.34 -22.59 -30.38
C ALA A 24 11.61 -21.49 -31.42
N ALA A 25 12.10 -20.31 -30.99
CA ALA A 25 12.44 -19.22 -31.89
C ALA A 25 13.57 -19.56 -32.88
N SER A 26 14.55 -20.40 -32.48
CA SER A 26 15.65 -20.83 -33.37
C SER A 26 15.28 -21.92 -34.36
N GLN A 27 14.24 -22.71 -34.08
CA GLN A 27 13.87 -23.89 -34.86
C GLN A 27 12.58 -23.74 -35.68
N ALA A 28 11.72 -22.79 -35.32
CA ALA A 28 10.49 -22.55 -36.05
C ALA A 28 10.75 -21.81 -37.39
N HIS A 29 10.16 -22.34 -38.44
CA HIS A 29 10.27 -21.74 -39.80
C HIS A 29 9.14 -20.76 -40.09
N ASN A 30 8.08 -20.79 -39.31
CA ASN A 30 6.92 -19.91 -39.43
C ASN A 30 6.24 -19.73 -38.07
N GLU A 31 5.23 -18.85 -38.08
CA GLU A 31 4.41 -18.50 -36.90
C GLU A 31 3.71 -19.72 -36.30
N ALA A 32 3.06 -20.54 -37.12
CA ALA A 32 2.30 -21.69 -36.63
C ALA A 32 3.19 -22.76 -35.96
N GLU A 33 4.41 -22.96 -36.44
CA GLU A 33 5.38 -23.85 -35.76
C GLU A 33 5.85 -23.23 -34.44
N PHE A 34 6.06 -21.93 -34.38
CA PHE A 34 6.44 -21.21 -33.18
C PHE A 34 5.33 -21.27 -32.14
N GLU A 35 4.09 -20.92 -32.53
CA GLU A 35 2.89 -21.02 -31.71
C GLU A 35 2.74 -22.41 -31.09
N SER A 36 2.75 -23.47 -31.92
CA SER A 36 2.58 -24.83 -31.44
C SER A 36 3.64 -25.25 -30.41
N ARG A 37 4.90 -24.84 -30.60
CA ARG A 37 5.98 -25.15 -29.66
C ARG A 37 5.82 -24.43 -28.33
N ILE A 38 5.40 -23.16 -28.37
CA ILE A 38 5.18 -22.36 -27.15
C ILE A 38 3.96 -22.87 -26.39
N ASN A 39 2.84 -23.12 -27.09
CA ASN A 39 1.63 -23.69 -26.46
C ASN A 39 1.92 -25.04 -25.77
N ASN A 40 2.68 -25.92 -26.42
CA ASN A 40 3.14 -27.18 -25.80
C ASN A 40 4.01 -26.94 -24.55
N ALA A 41 4.89 -25.93 -24.55
CA ALA A 41 5.70 -25.61 -23.40
C ALA A 41 4.83 -25.08 -22.23
N ILE A 42 3.85 -24.24 -22.51
CA ILE A 42 2.89 -23.72 -21.54
C ILE A 42 2.06 -24.87 -20.94
N GLU A 43 1.53 -25.77 -21.75
CA GLU A 43 0.74 -26.90 -21.28
C GLU A 43 1.55 -27.85 -20.38
N ARG A 44 2.79 -28.17 -20.77
CA ARG A 44 3.68 -28.99 -19.94
C ARG A 44 3.95 -28.33 -18.59
N LEU A 45 4.14 -27.02 -18.61
CA LEU A 45 4.36 -26.27 -17.38
C LEU A 45 3.10 -26.28 -16.51
N ALA A 46 1.92 -26.08 -17.09
CA ALA A 46 0.64 -26.14 -16.39
C ALA A 46 0.41 -27.52 -15.75
N GLN A 47 0.66 -28.61 -16.49
CA GLN A 47 0.57 -29.97 -15.97
C GLN A 47 1.53 -30.20 -14.81
N LYS A 48 2.79 -29.74 -14.93
CA LYS A 48 3.80 -29.86 -13.87
C LYS A 48 3.42 -29.09 -12.61
N LEU A 49 2.78 -27.94 -12.76
CA LEU A 49 2.30 -27.11 -11.67
C LEU A 49 0.93 -27.53 -11.13
N GLY A 50 0.28 -28.51 -11.75
CA GLY A 50 -1.06 -28.99 -11.35
C GLY A 50 -2.16 -27.94 -11.56
N VAL A 51 -1.98 -27.04 -12.53
CA VAL A 51 -2.95 -25.99 -12.88
C VAL A 51 -3.68 -26.36 -14.15
N GLN A 52 -5.02 -26.28 -14.14
CA GLN A 52 -5.83 -26.37 -15.36
C GLN A 52 -5.90 -24.98 -16.02
N LEU A 53 -5.32 -24.85 -17.21
CA LEU A 53 -5.51 -23.70 -18.06
C LEU A 53 -6.72 -23.95 -18.97
N LEU A 54 -7.65 -23.02 -19.03
CA LEU A 54 -8.71 -23.02 -20.05
C LEU A 54 -8.11 -22.44 -21.33
N PHE A 55 -7.58 -23.33 -22.17
CA PHE A 55 -6.94 -22.98 -23.42
C PHE A 55 -7.90 -23.09 -24.58
N ARG A 56 -7.90 -22.10 -25.47
CA ARG A 56 -8.67 -22.08 -26.72
C ARG A 56 -7.74 -21.68 -27.87
N GLU A 57 -7.32 -22.67 -28.63
CA GLU A 57 -6.56 -22.44 -29.87
C GLU A 57 -7.41 -21.80 -30.94
N GLN A 58 -6.85 -20.82 -31.66
CA GLN A 58 -7.45 -20.20 -32.81
C GLN A 58 -8.91 -19.75 -32.60
N TYR A 59 -9.15 -19.03 -31.52
CA TYR A 59 -10.48 -18.54 -31.15
C TYR A 59 -11.03 -17.60 -32.20
N THR A 60 -12.11 -18.01 -32.89
CA THR A 60 -12.70 -17.24 -34.00
C THR A 60 -13.57 -16.12 -33.48
N LEU A 61 -13.21 -14.89 -33.80
CA LEU A 61 -13.94 -13.66 -33.52
C LEU A 61 -14.46 -13.05 -34.83
N ALA A 62 -15.33 -12.05 -34.75
CA ALA A 62 -15.91 -11.42 -35.94
C ALA A 62 -14.88 -10.65 -36.77
N THR A 63 -13.83 -10.09 -36.14
CA THR A 63 -12.73 -9.37 -36.80
C THR A 63 -11.58 -10.25 -37.23
N GLY A 64 -11.56 -11.53 -36.81
CA GLY A 64 -10.46 -12.41 -37.13
C GLY A 64 -10.37 -13.60 -36.17
N ARG A 65 -9.18 -14.16 -36.07
CA ARG A 65 -8.89 -15.35 -35.30
C ARG A 65 -7.71 -15.05 -34.39
N ALA A 66 -7.94 -15.03 -33.10
CA ALA A 66 -6.85 -14.94 -32.14
C ALA A 66 -6.09 -16.28 -32.07
N ASP A 67 -4.75 -16.25 -32.02
CA ASP A 67 -3.93 -17.46 -32.06
C ASP A 67 -4.12 -18.29 -30.83
N ALA A 68 -4.09 -17.70 -29.65
CA ALA A 68 -4.33 -18.37 -28.40
C ALA A 68 -5.07 -17.48 -27.39
N VAL A 69 -6.02 -18.06 -26.67
CA VAL A 69 -6.73 -17.40 -25.58
C VAL A 69 -6.65 -18.32 -24.35
N TYR A 70 -6.02 -17.82 -23.30
CA TYR A 70 -5.94 -18.46 -21.99
C TYR A 70 -6.76 -17.67 -20.98
N ASN A 71 -7.98 -18.09 -20.71
CA ASN A 71 -8.91 -17.36 -19.83
C ASN A 71 -9.09 -15.91 -20.22
N ARG A 72 -8.30 -15.00 -19.63
CA ARG A 72 -8.33 -13.55 -19.82
C ARG A 72 -7.09 -13.02 -20.52
N LEU A 73 -6.19 -13.89 -20.93
CA LEU A 73 -4.98 -13.54 -21.70
C LEU A 73 -5.17 -13.91 -23.15
N VAL A 74 -5.03 -12.93 -24.03
CA VAL A 74 -5.01 -13.11 -25.50
C VAL A 74 -3.57 -13.03 -25.96
N ILE A 75 -3.09 -14.05 -26.67
CA ILE A 75 -1.76 -14.07 -27.24
C ILE A 75 -1.89 -14.00 -28.77
N GLU A 76 -1.16 -13.08 -29.36
CA GLU A 76 -0.89 -12.99 -30.78
C GLU A 76 0.54 -13.39 -31.02
N TYR A 77 0.74 -14.49 -31.70
CA TYR A 77 2.07 -14.95 -32.09
C TYR A 77 2.47 -14.27 -33.39
N GLU A 78 3.74 -14.04 -33.53
CA GLU A 78 4.34 -13.47 -34.73
C GLU A 78 5.53 -14.34 -35.17
N PRO A 79 5.87 -14.36 -36.47
CA PRO A 79 7.03 -15.10 -36.93
C PRO A 79 8.31 -14.73 -36.15
N PRO A 80 9.17 -15.69 -35.77
CA PRO A 80 10.36 -15.40 -34.98
C PRO A 80 11.22 -14.27 -35.55
N GLY A 81 11.50 -13.24 -34.73
CA GLY A 81 12.32 -12.09 -35.11
C GLY A 81 11.64 -11.07 -36.02
N SER A 82 10.32 -11.13 -36.20
CA SER A 82 9.56 -10.17 -36.98
C SER A 82 9.29 -8.84 -36.26
N LEU A 83 9.16 -8.87 -34.95
CA LEU A 83 8.97 -7.67 -34.15
C LEU A 83 10.25 -6.82 -34.09
N ARG A 84 10.08 -5.54 -33.86
CA ARG A 84 11.19 -4.58 -33.70
C ARG A 84 11.07 -3.88 -32.34
N PRO A 85 12.20 -3.47 -31.73
CA PRO A 85 12.20 -2.75 -30.46
C PRO A 85 11.68 -1.30 -30.58
N ASN A 86 10.69 -1.10 -31.44
CA ASN A 86 10.09 0.19 -31.73
C ASN A 86 8.61 0.03 -32.09
N LEU A 87 7.74 0.53 -31.25
CA LEU A 87 6.29 0.54 -31.45
C LEU A 87 5.84 1.29 -32.71
N LYS A 88 6.68 2.17 -33.29
CA LYS A 88 6.36 2.91 -34.52
C LYS A 88 6.56 2.09 -35.81
N HIS A 89 7.17 0.91 -35.72
CA HIS A 89 7.34 0.05 -36.88
C HIS A 89 6.01 -0.51 -37.35
N SER A 90 5.73 -0.47 -38.64
CA SER A 90 4.43 -0.80 -39.21
C SER A 90 3.93 -2.21 -38.89
N HIS A 91 4.82 -3.20 -38.91
CA HIS A 91 4.50 -4.59 -38.56
C HIS A 91 4.14 -4.71 -37.06
N THR A 92 4.96 -4.13 -36.17
CA THR A 92 4.69 -4.09 -34.73
C THR A 92 3.35 -3.40 -34.41
N GLN A 93 3.04 -2.29 -35.10
CA GLN A 93 1.74 -1.61 -34.96
C GLN A 93 0.57 -2.46 -35.43
N HIS A 94 0.79 -3.29 -36.48
CA HIS A 94 -0.25 -4.18 -37.00
C HIS A 94 -0.61 -5.24 -35.95
N ALA A 95 0.37 -5.96 -35.43
CA ALA A 95 0.20 -6.98 -34.43
C ALA A 95 -0.45 -6.43 -33.13
N VAL A 96 -0.01 -5.26 -32.65
CA VAL A 96 -0.64 -4.59 -31.52
C VAL A 96 -2.11 -4.26 -31.77
N ARG A 97 -2.46 -3.78 -32.98
CA ARG A 97 -3.87 -3.51 -33.35
C ARG A 97 -4.71 -4.77 -33.40
N GLN A 98 -4.16 -5.89 -33.87
CA GLN A 98 -4.86 -7.18 -33.87
C GLN A 98 -5.24 -7.58 -32.44
N VAL A 99 -4.29 -7.54 -31.51
CA VAL A 99 -4.56 -7.84 -30.10
C VAL A 99 -5.61 -6.90 -29.49
N MET A 100 -5.55 -5.59 -29.79
CA MET A 100 -6.57 -4.63 -29.34
C MET A 100 -7.97 -5.03 -29.81
N ASN A 101 -8.09 -5.38 -31.11
CA ASN A 101 -9.36 -5.80 -31.69
C ASN A 101 -9.88 -7.08 -31.03
N TYR A 102 -9.00 -8.06 -30.78
CA TYR A 102 -9.38 -9.31 -30.13
C TYR A 102 -9.84 -9.10 -28.69
N ILE A 103 -9.19 -8.21 -27.94
CA ILE A 103 -9.64 -7.82 -26.60
C ILE A 103 -11.04 -7.19 -26.67
N GLU A 104 -11.30 -6.30 -27.61
CA GLU A 104 -12.61 -5.68 -27.76
C GLU A 104 -13.71 -6.68 -28.11
N GLU A 105 -13.42 -7.62 -28.98
CA GLU A 105 -14.39 -8.63 -29.40
C GLU A 105 -14.63 -9.68 -28.32
N LEU A 106 -13.57 -10.14 -27.67
CA LEU A 106 -13.68 -11.08 -26.56
C LEU A 106 -14.51 -10.48 -25.41
N SER A 107 -14.27 -9.19 -25.12
CA SER A 107 -15.06 -8.45 -24.14
C SER A 107 -16.56 -8.45 -24.47
N ARG A 108 -16.91 -8.24 -25.74
CA ARG A 108 -18.31 -8.24 -26.19
C ARG A 108 -18.93 -9.65 -26.22
N ALA A 109 -18.17 -10.63 -26.73
CA ALA A 109 -18.65 -12.01 -26.87
C ALA A 109 -18.89 -12.69 -25.54
N GLU A 110 -18.00 -12.50 -24.58
CA GLU A 110 -18.06 -13.15 -23.27
C GLU A 110 -18.59 -12.26 -22.15
N ARG A 111 -19.01 -11.02 -22.47
CA ARG A 111 -19.49 -10.00 -21.50
C ARG A 111 -18.47 -9.73 -20.39
N HIS A 112 -17.20 -9.80 -20.71
CA HIS A 112 -16.12 -9.40 -19.80
C HIS A 112 -15.84 -7.91 -19.92
N ASP A 113 -15.47 -7.27 -18.82
CA ASP A 113 -14.95 -5.93 -18.83
C ASP A 113 -13.60 -5.92 -19.56
N ARG A 114 -13.39 -4.98 -20.50
CA ARG A 114 -12.13 -4.84 -21.26
C ARG A 114 -10.93 -4.62 -20.36
N ASP A 115 -11.13 -3.91 -19.26
CA ASP A 115 -10.09 -3.63 -18.27
C ASP A 115 -9.57 -4.90 -17.57
N ARG A 116 -10.27 -6.03 -17.73
CA ARG A 116 -9.91 -7.34 -17.16
C ARG A 116 -9.16 -8.24 -18.13
N LEU A 117 -8.94 -7.80 -19.36
CA LEU A 117 -8.28 -8.57 -20.41
C LEU A 117 -6.86 -8.06 -20.63
N LEU A 118 -5.94 -8.99 -20.81
CA LEU A 118 -4.54 -8.71 -21.14
C LEU A 118 -4.23 -9.28 -22.51
N GLY A 119 -3.62 -8.49 -23.37
CA GLY A 119 -3.06 -8.92 -24.64
C GLY A 119 -1.54 -9.00 -24.59
N VAL A 120 -0.98 -9.99 -25.28
CA VAL A 120 0.46 -10.14 -25.44
C VAL A 120 0.75 -10.42 -26.90
N VAL A 121 1.61 -9.60 -27.53
CA VAL A 121 2.22 -9.92 -28.82
C VAL A 121 3.57 -10.56 -28.56
N PHE A 122 3.88 -11.66 -29.23
CA PHE A 122 5.05 -12.45 -28.93
C PHE A 122 5.66 -13.13 -30.18
N ASP A 123 6.96 -12.88 -30.44
CA ASP A 123 7.72 -13.46 -31.56
C ASP A 123 8.97 -14.27 -31.13
N GLY A 124 9.10 -14.58 -29.85
CA GLY A 124 10.26 -15.28 -29.31
C GLY A 124 11.50 -14.41 -29.05
N HIS A 125 11.51 -13.14 -29.52
CA HIS A 125 12.54 -12.15 -29.23
C HIS A 125 12.03 -11.01 -28.37
N TYR A 126 10.74 -10.65 -28.53
CA TYR A 126 10.09 -9.58 -27.79
C TYR A 126 8.71 -9.99 -27.30
N PHE A 127 8.35 -9.48 -26.13
CA PHE A 127 6.98 -9.41 -25.62
C PHE A 127 6.49 -7.97 -25.68
N ILE A 128 5.23 -7.76 -26.10
CA ILE A 128 4.54 -6.47 -26.03
C ILE A 128 3.24 -6.68 -25.28
N PHE A 129 3.09 -6.06 -24.12
CA PHE A 129 1.89 -6.15 -23.31
C PHE A 129 0.93 -5.03 -23.68
N VAL A 130 -0.35 -5.39 -23.87
CA VAL A 130 -1.41 -4.50 -24.34
C VAL A 130 -2.61 -4.59 -23.42
N ARG A 131 -3.10 -3.46 -22.93
CA ARG A 131 -4.25 -3.38 -22.03
C ARG A 131 -5.17 -2.24 -22.40
N TYR A 132 -6.41 -2.35 -21.96
CA TYR A 132 -7.34 -1.24 -21.94
C TYR A 132 -7.56 -0.81 -20.50
N HIS A 133 -7.47 0.50 -20.21
CA HIS A 133 -7.64 1.03 -18.87
C HIS A 133 -8.23 2.44 -18.90
N GLU A 134 -9.30 2.67 -18.17
CA GLU A 134 -9.97 3.98 -18.05
C GLU A 134 -10.23 4.72 -19.37
N GLY A 135 -10.66 4.01 -20.38
CA GLY A 135 -10.97 4.63 -21.68
C GLY A 135 -9.80 4.70 -22.65
N HIS A 136 -8.60 4.25 -22.27
CA HIS A 136 -7.39 4.35 -23.06
C HIS A 136 -6.69 3.01 -23.25
N TRP A 137 -6.06 2.84 -24.42
CA TRP A 137 -5.16 1.73 -24.66
C TRP A 137 -3.76 2.05 -24.11
N ILE A 138 -3.23 1.12 -23.33
CA ILE A 138 -1.86 1.13 -22.83
C ILE A 138 -1.11 0.05 -23.59
N VAL A 139 -0.09 0.46 -24.35
CA VAL A 139 0.82 -0.42 -25.07
C VAL A 139 2.20 -0.20 -24.47
N GLU A 140 2.76 -1.24 -23.89
CA GLU A 140 4.10 -1.16 -23.32
C GLU A 140 5.17 -1.27 -24.41
N GLU A 141 6.34 -0.66 -24.15
CA GLU A 141 7.49 -0.82 -25.07
C GLU A 141 7.89 -2.29 -25.16
N PRO A 142 8.37 -2.75 -26.33
CA PRO A 142 8.80 -4.12 -26.54
C PRO A 142 9.86 -4.56 -25.51
N LEU A 143 9.57 -5.58 -24.74
CA LEU A 143 10.47 -6.18 -23.78
C LEU A 143 11.23 -7.33 -24.41
N GLU A 144 12.55 -7.26 -24.39
CA GLU A 144 13.40 -8.35 -24.88
C GLU A 144 13.16 -9.64 -24.07
N VAL A 145 13.15 -10.77 -24.75
CA VAL A 145 12.98 -12.09 -24.14
C VAL A 145 14.20 -12.46 -23.32
N ASN A 146 14.03 -12.46 -22.02
CA ASN A 146 15.00 -12.85 -21.02
C ASN A 146 14.30 -13.57 -19.85
N PRO A 147 15.01 -14.12 -18.87
CA PRO A 147 14.35 -14.81 -17.75
C PRO A 147 13.33 -13.93 -17.00
N ALA A 148 13.60 -12.63 -16.82
CA ALA A 148 12.68 -11.73 -16.12
C ALA A 148 11.39 -11.46 -16.91
N SER A 149 11.49 -11.21 -18.22
CA SER A 149 10.31 -11.03 -19.08
C SER A 149 9.50 -12.33 -19.26
N CYS A 150 10.18 -13.48 -19.30
CA CYS A 150 9.54 -14.79 -19.27
C CYS A 150 8.80 -15.03 -17.94
N GLU A 151 9.43 -14.70 -16.82
CA GLU A 151 8.78 -14.79 -15.51
C GLU A 151 7.51 -13.93 -15.48
N ARG A 152 7.58 -12.70 -15.97
CA ARG A 152 6.43 -11.79 -16.07
C ARG A 152 5.32 -12.38 -16.94
N PHE A 153 5.64 -12.89 -18.13
CA PHE A 153 4.67 -13.53 -19.01
C PHE A 153 3.98 -14.72 -18.33
N LEU A 154 4.74 -15.63 -17.73
CA LEU A 154 4.21 -16.78 -17.03
C LEU A 154 3.35 -16.38 -15.82
N ARG A 155 3.76 -15.36 -15.09
CA ARG A 155 2.93 -14.80 -14.02
C ARG A 155 1.59 -14.34 -14.54
N SER A 156 1.57 -13.50 -15.58
CA SER A 156 0.33 -13.01 -16.17
C SER A 156 -0.57 -14.16 -16.63
N LEU A 157 0.02 -15.18 -17.24
CA LEU A 157 -0.70 -16.35 -17.73
C LEU A 157 -1.34 -17.16 -16.58
N PHE A 158 -0.56 -17.46 -15.53
CA PHE A 158 -1.03 -18.30 -14.43
C PHE A 158 -1.81 -17.50 -13.36
N SER A 159 -1.55 -16.23 -13.19
CA SER A 159 -2.28 -15.38 -12.26
C SER A 159 -3.72 -15.14 -12.69
N LEU A 160 -3.94 -14.94 -13.98
CA LEU A 160 -5.27 -14.75 -14.54
C LEU A 160 -6.13 -16.05 -14.52
N SER A 161 -5.49 -17.19 -14.27
CA SER A 161 -6.16 -18.50 -14.20
C SER A 161 -6.40 -18.99 -12.76
N SER A 162 -5.76 -18.41 -11.74
CA SER A 162 -5.85 -18.87 -10.35
C SER A 162 -6.23 -17.76 -9.38
N GLY A 163 -7.47 -17.78 -8.90
CA GLY A 163 -7.97 -16.84 -7.90
C GLY A 163 -8.46 -15.51 -8.48
N ARG A 164 -9.02 -14.67 -7.60
CA ARG A 164 -9.57 -13.36 -7.94
C ARG A 164 -8.44 -12.35 -8.09
N ALA A 165 -8.42 -11.58 -9.17
CA ALA A 165 -7.38 -10.56 -9.38
C ALA A 165 -7.46 -9.46 -8.32
N LEU A 166 -6.32 -9.06 -7.76
CA LEU A 166 -6.20 -7.96 -6.79
C LEU A 166 -6.15 -6.63 -7.56
N ILE A 167 -7.31 -6.22 -8.06
CA ILE A 167 -7.54 -4.98 -8.81
C ILE A 167 -8.62 -4.14 -8.13
N PRO A 168 -8.65 -2.81 -8.34
CA PRO A 168 -9.58 -1.92 -7.68
C PRO A 168 -11.05 -2.31 -7.88
N GLU A 169 -11.45 -2.71 -9.07
CA GLU A 169 -12.82 -3.06 -9.42
C GLU A 169 -13.33 -4.24 -8.59
N ASN A 170 -12.51 -5.29 -8.47
CA ASN A 170 -12.85 -6.46 -7.66
C ASN A 170 -12.92 -6.13 -6.18
N LEU A 171 -12.01 -5.28 -5.69
CA LEU A 171 -12.04 -4.83 -4.29
C LEU A 171 -13.28 -3.98 -4.01
N VAL A 172 -13.68 -3.11 -4.94
CA VAL A 172 -14.91 -2.32 -4.80
C VAL A 172 -16.14 -3.21 -4.80
N GLU A 173 -16.20 -4.21 -5.69
CA GLU A 173 -17.31 -5.16 -5.75
C GLU A 173 -17.47 -5.94 -4.45
N ASP A 174 -16.37 -6.45 -3.89
CA ASP A 174 -16.39 -7.32 -2.70
C ASP A 174 -16.40 -6.56 -1.38
N PHE A 175 -15.77 -5.37 -1.33
CA PHE A 175 -15.53 -4.66 -0.08
C PHE A 175 -16.02 -3.20 -0.08
N GLY A 176 -16.64 -2.73 -1.16
CA GLY A 176 -17.23 -1.40 -1.23
C GLY A 176 -18.55 -1.30 -0.43
N SER A 177 -19.04 -0.09 -0.22
CA SER A 177 -20.23 0.20 0.63
C SER A 177 -21.52 -0.48 0.17
N GLN A 178 -21.60 -0.97 -1.07
CA GLN A 178 -22.76 -1.67 -1.59
C GLN A 178 -22.75 -3.17 -1.29
N ASN A 179 -21.63 -3.71 -0.85
CA ASN A 179 -21.49 -5.13 -0.54
C ASN A 179 -21.94 -5.44 0.91
N ASP A 180 -22.54 -6.61 1.10
CA ASP A 180 -23.06 -7.03 2.41
C ASP A 180 -21.94 -7.29 3.43
N LEU A 181 -20.73 -7.72 2.99
CA LEU A 181 -19.59 -7.91 3.88
C LEU A 181 -19.19 -6.61 4.56
N SER A 182 -19.04 -5.53 3.76
CA SER A 182 -18.69 -4.21 4.31
C SER A 182 -19.75 -3.67 5.24
N ARG A 183 -21.02 -3.87 4.90
CA ARG A 183 -22.16 -3.46 5.74
C ARG A 183 -22.17 -4.21 7.07
N GLN A 184 -21.98 -5.53 7.04
CA GLN A 184 -21.94 -6.37 8.24
C GLN A 184 -20.74 -6.00 9.12
N ALA A 185 -19.54 -5.88 8.55
CA ALA A 185 -18.33 -5.54 9.29
C ALA A 185 -18.42 -4.14 9.94
N THR A 186 -18.84 -3.13 9.16
CA THR A 186 -19.02 -1.77 9.69
C THR A 186 -20.06 -1.71 10.78
N ARG A 187 -21.18 -2.43 10.64
CA ARG A 187 -22.23 -2.49 11.64
C ARG A 187 -21.78 -3.20 12.92
N ALA A 188 -21.09 -4.34 12.81
CA ALA A 188 -20.54 -5.06 13.95
C ALA A 188 -19.56 -4.19 14.75
N LEU A 189 -18.65 -3.51 14.06
CA LEU A 189 -17.71 -2.55 14.66
C LEU A 189 -18.44 -1.38 15.33
N TYR A 190 -19.46 -0.81 14.69
CA TYR A 190 -20.24 0.29 15.25
C TYR A 190 -20.95 -0.13 16.54
N HIS A 191 -21.60 -1.31 16.56
CA HIS A 191 -22.28 -1.83 17.74
C HIS A 191 -21.28 -2.14 18.87
N ALA A 192 -20.13 -2.72 18.53
CA ALA A 192 -19.08 -2.98 19.50
C ALA A 192 -18.58 -1.67 20.14
N LEU A 193 -18.38 -0.62 19.35
CA LEU A 193 -17.98 0.70 19.84
C LEU A 193 -19.05 1.38 20.71
N GLN A 194 -20.34 1.07 20.49
CA GLN A 194 -21.41 1.57 21.34
C GLN A 194 -21.57 0.79 22.65
N GLY A 195 -21.37 -0.53 22.59
CA GLY A 195 -21.60 -1.45 23.71
C GLY A 195 -20.43 -1.57 24.68
N HIS A 196 -19.21 -1.29 24.21
CA HIS A 196 -17.98 -1.43 24.97
C HIS A 196 -17.10 -0.18 24.81
N THR A 197 -16.89 0.53 25.91
CA THR A 197 -15.94 1.63 25.95
C THR A 197 -14.95 1.38 27.07
N SER A 198 -13.86 0.69 26.76
CA SER A 198 -12.70 0.78 27.63
C SER A 198 -12.12 2.20 27.58
N ASP A 199 -11.38 2.57 28.61
CA ASP A 199 -10.73 3.88 28.64
C ASP A 199 -9.74 4.05 27.48
N LEU A 200 -9.06 2.98 27.04
CA LEU A 200 -8.19 2.98 25.88
C LEU A 200 -8.97 3.31 24.58
N THR A 201 -10.04 2.57 24.31
CA THR A 201 -10.90 2.79 23.12
C THR A 201 -11.47 4.21 23.12
N ALA A 202 -11.92 4.72 24.27
CA ALA A 202 -12.44 6.07 24.37
C ALA A 202 -11.38 7.13 24.04
N ARG A 203 -10.14 6.98 24.50
CA ARG A 203 -9.03 7.90 24.21
C ARG A 203 -8.56 7.81 22.78
N LEU A 204 -8.49 6.61 22.19
CA LEU A 204 -8.18 6.43 20.77
C LEU A 204 -9.21 7.12 19.88
N PHE A 205 -10.48 7.00 20.25
CA PHE A 205 -11.57 7.69 19.56
C PHE A 205 -11.45 9.22 19.65
N VAL A 206 -11.17 9.78 20.83
CA VAL A 206 -10.96 11.22 21.03
C VAL A 206 -9.73 11.70 20.24
N GLN A 207 -8.63 10.97 20.27
CA GLN A 207 -7.44 11.34 19.52
C GLN A 207 -7.67 11.29 18.01
N TRP A 208 -8.41 10.27 17.53
CA TRP A 208 -8.85 10.23 16.13
C TRP A 208 -9.73 11.43 15.78
N GLN A 209 -10.65 11.84 16.66
CA GLN A 209 -11.48 13.04 16.46
C GLN A 209 -10.65 14.32 16.34
N ILE A 210 -9.58 14.46 17.13
CA ILE A 210 -8.67 15.61 17.05
C ILE A 210 -7.99 15.65 15.67
N PHE A 211 -7.30 14.59 15.26
CA PHE A 211 -6.62 14.55 13.96
C PHE A 211 -7.59 14.67 12.79
N PHE A 212 -8.74 14.03 12.91
CA PHE A 212 -9.76 14.07 11.88
C PHE A 212 -10.45 15.42 11.80
N GLY A 213 -10.68 16.07 12.95
CA GLY A 213 -11.26 17.41 13.03
C GLY A 213 -10.32 18.48 12.44
N GLU A 214 -9.01 18.36 12.63
CA GLU A 214 -8.01 19.26 12.05
C GLU A 214 -7.97 19.13 10.52
N THR A 215 -8.17 17.93 9.96
CA THR A 215 -8.21 17.70 8.50
C THR A 215 -9.54 18.07 7.86
N ALA A 216 -10.66 17.92 8.58
CA ALA A 216 -12.02 18.14 8.08
C ALA A 216 -12.58 19.56 8.40
N GLY A 217 -11.78 20.37 9.12
CA GLY A 217 -12.24 21.63 9.72
C GLY A 217 -12.93 21.41 11.07
N ALA A 218 -12.85 22.39 11.97
CA ALA A 218 -13.32 22.30 13.36
C ALA A 218 -14.79 21.87 13.50
N ASP A 219 -15.61 22.04 12.47
CA ASP A 219 -17.02 21.67 12.45
C ASP A 219 -17.27 20.15 12.39
N ALA A 220 -16.32 19.34 11.87
CA ALA A 220 -16.51 17.90 11.73
C ALA A 220 -16.27 17.12 13.03
N ALA A 221 -15.47 17.63 13.95
CA ALA A 221 -15.15 16.97 15.23
C ALA A 221 -16.20 17.18 16.32
N GLY A 222 -16.99 18.24 16.26
CA GLY A 222 -17.98 18.59 17.28
C GLY A 222 -19.10 19.50 16.81
N GLY A 223 -18.99 20.06 15.60
CA GLY A 223 -19.96 20.92 14.96
C GLY A 223 -21.01 20.17 14.13
N GLU A 224 -21.93 20.88 13.51
CA GLU A 224 -22.89 20.32 12.57
C GLU A 224 -22.19 20.00 11.23
N LEU A 225 -22.03 18.72 10.92
CA LEU A 225 -21.61 18.27 9.59
C LEU A 225 -22.53 18.87 8.53
N LYS A 226 -21.99 19.57 7.53
CA LYS A 226 -22.75 20.27 6.48
C LYS A 226 -23.74 19.36 5.74
N HIS A 227 -23.39 18.08 5.54
CA HIS A 227 -24.22 17.05 4.86
C HIS A 227 -24.74 15.97 5.80
N LYS A 228 -25.20 16.36 7.00
CA LYS A 228 -25.69 15.43 8.03
C LYS A 228 -26.82 14.51 7.54
N SER A 229 -27.71 15.02 6.68
CA SER A 229 -28.81 14.23 6.08
C SER A 229 -28.30 13.13 5.15
N GLU A 230 -27.30 13.42 4.34
CA GLU A 230 -26.70 12.49 3.38
C GLU A 230 -25.86 11.43 4.10
N LEU A 231 -25.08 11.85 5.10
CA LEU A 231 -24.33 10.93 5.95
C LEU A 231 -25.27 10.00 6.73
N LEU A 232 -26.41 10.52 7.21
CA LEU A 232 -27.44 9.70 7.88
C LEU A 232 -28.08 8.71 6.91
N ALA A 233 -28.39 9.14 5.68
CA ALA A 233 -28.91 8.27 4.64
C ALA A 233 -27.90 7.18 4.27
N PHE A 234 -26.64 7.53 4.17
CA PHE A 234 -25.55 6.59 3.93
C PHE A 234 -25.40 5.58 5.07
N ALA A 235 -25.38 6.03 6.33
CA ALA A 235 -25.31 5.14 7.50
C ALA A 235 -26.49 4.15 7.55
N ARG A 236 -27.69 4.61 7.18
CA ARG A 236 -28.86 3.74 7.03
C ARG A 236 -28.71 2.74 5.88
N GLY A 237 -28.14 3.18 4.75
CA GLY A 237 -27.77 2.32 3.61
C GLY A 237 -26.77 1.23 3.99
N MET A 238 -25.85 1.53 4.93
CA MET A 238 -24.94 0.57 5.54
C MET A 238 -25.60 -0.37 6.57
N GLY A 239 -26.93 -0.28 6.73
CA GLY A 239 -27.73 -1.18 7.58
C GLY A 239 -27.87 -0.75 9.03
N LEU A 240 -27.44 0.45 9.40
CA LEU A 240 -27.66 0.98 10.75
C LEU A 240 -29.12 1.40 10.93
N ARG A 241 -29.74 0.94 12.03
CA ARG A 241 -31.12 1.20 12.37
C ARG A 241 -31.18 1.95 13.71
N GLY A 242 -32.09 2.89 13.84
CA GLY A 242 -32.28 3.64 15.07
C GLY A 242 -32.73 5.06 14.82
N SER A 243 -33.32 5.70 15.83
CA SER A 243 -33.77 7.10 15.77
C SER A 243 -32.61 8.08 15.88
N ARG A 244 -31.47 7.65 16.47
CA ARG A 244 -30.30 8.48 16.68
C ARG A 244 -29.03 7.64 16.41
N ILE A 245 -28.40 7.89 15.26
CA ILE A 245 -27.10 7.28 14.90
C ILE A 245 -26.01 8.28 15.29
N ASP A 246 -24.99 7.82 16.00
CA ASP A 246 -23.81 8.60 16.37
C ASP A 246 -22.85 8.64 15.16
N MET A 247 -22.83 9.74 14.44
CA MET A 247 -22.07 9.88 13.19
C MET A 247 -20.56 9.78 13.38
N PRO A 248 -19.91 10.42 14.37
CA PRO A 248 -18.49 10.24 14.63
C PRO A 248 -18.12 8.78 14.90
N ARG A 249 -18.90 8.06 15.71
CA ARG A 249 -18.67 6.62 15.94
C ARG A 249 -18.88 5.77 14.69
N PHE A 250 -19.85 6.13 13.85
CA PHE A 250 -20.06 5.45 12.57
C PHE A 250 -18.87 5.64 11.64
N LEU A 251 -18.35 6.86 11.50
CA LEU A 251 -17.17 7.13 10.68
C LEU A 251 -15.92 6.42 11.23
N PHE A 252 -15.73 6.42 12.54
CA PHE A 252 -14.62 5.71 13.16
C PHE A 252 -14.70 4.19 12.93
N ALA A 253 -15.88 3.59 13.03
CA ALA A 253 -16.10 2.18 12.70
C ALA A 253 -15.82 1.88 11.21
N LEU A 254 -16.26 2.75 10.30
CA LEU A 254 -16.01 2.62 8.87
C LEU A 254 -14.51 2.75 8.53
N HIS A 255 -13.82 3.70 9.16
CA HIS A 255 -12.38 3.86 9.03
C HIS A 255 -11.61 2.65 9.61
N THR A 256 -12.11 2.08 10.70
CA THR A 256 -11.55 0.84 11.27
C THR A 256 -11.69 -0.33 10.28
N TYR A 257 -12.86 -0.49 9.67
CA TYR A 257 -13.07 -1.49 8.62
C TYR A 257 -12.10 -1.31 7.44
N PHE A 258 -11.96 -0.08 6.93
CA PHE A 258 -11.03 0.21 5.85
C PHE A 258 -9.58 -0.07 6.24
N SER A 259 -9.15 0.39 7.42
CA SER A 259 -7.80 0.13 7.96
C SER A 259 -7.53 -1.37 8.09
N PHE A 260 -8.49 -2.14 8.63
CA PHE A 260 -8.41 -3.60 8.71
C PHE A 260 -8.19 -4.24 7.34
N LEU A 261 -8.95 -3.83 6.33
CA LEU A 261 -8.84 -4.34 4.97
C LEU A 261 -7.48 -4.00 4.36
N VAL A 262 -7.04 -2.75 4.45
CA VAL A 262 -5.75 -2.29 3.92
C VAL A 262 -4.57 -3.05 4.52
N LYS A 263 -4.57 -3.31 5.82
CA LYS A 263 -3.54 -4.08 6.52
C LYS A 263 -3.49 -5.54 6.06
N ASN A 264 -4.64 -6.15 5.84
CA ASN A 264 -4.71 -7.53 5.37
C ASN A 264 -4.36 -7.66 3.87
N ILE A 265 -4.62 -6.62 3.05
CA ILE A 265 -4.08 -6.53 1.68
C ILE A 265 -2.54 -6.46 1.72
N ALA A 266 -1.97 -5.62 2.59
CA ALA A 266 -0.52 -5.56 2.77
C ALA A 266 0.07 -6.92 3.19
N ARG A 267 -0.58 -7.61 4.13
CA ARG A 267 -0.22 -8.97 4.54
C ARG A 267 -0.24 -9.93 3.35
N LEU A 268 -1.32 -9.95 2.58
CA LEU A 268 -1.51 -10.81 1.43
C LEU A 268 -0.39 -10.63 0.40
N VAL A 269 -0.07 -9.37 0.07
CA VAL A 269 0.97 -9.03 -0.89
C VAL A 269 2.37 -9.39 -0.37
N LEU A 270 2.67 -9.06 0.88
CA LEU A 270 3.97 -9.38 1.48
C LEU A 270 4.23 -10.88 1.56
N GLN A 271 3.22 -11.69 1.85
CA GLN A 271 3.35 -13.14 1.85
C GLN A 271 3.74 -13.69 0.46
N ALA A 272 3.32 -13.03 -0.62
CA ALA A 272 3.69 -13.40 -1.98
C ALA A 272 5.16 -13.07 -2.31
N TYR A 273 5.70 -11.97 -1.76
CA TYR A 273 7.02 -11.45 -2.13
C TYR A 273 8.13 -11.75 -1.13
N ALA A 274 7.79 -11.92 0.15
CA ALA A 274 8.80 -12.17 1.18
C ALA A 274 9.36 -13.61 1.20
N GLY A 275 8.86 -14.47 0.32
CA GLY A 275 9.26 -15.89 0.25
C GLY A 275 8.59 -16.73 1.32
N GLY A 276 7.93 -17.82 0.95
CA GLY A 276 7.13 -18.71 1.80
C GLY A 276 7.88 -19.47 2.92
N GLY A 277 9.07 -19.01 3.34
CA GLY A 277 9.89 -19.63 4.39
C GLY A 277 9.94 -18.87 5.72
N LEU A 278 9.31 -17.70 5.85
CA LEU A 278 9.45 -16.83 7.02
C LEU A 278 8.40 -17.02 8.13
N GLY A 279 7.74 -18.19 8.20
CA GLY A 279 6.89 -18.53 9.37
C GLY A 279 5.61 -17.69 9.52
N THR A 280 5.12 -17.07 8.44
CA THR A 280 3.86 -16.32 8.46
C THR A 280 2.68 -17.22 8.11
N THR A 281 1.64 -17.21 8.94
CA THR A 281 0.41 -17.98 8.68
C THR A 281 -0.30 -17.46 7.42
N PRO A 282 -0.59 -18.29 6.41
CA PRO A 282 -1.34 -17.87 5.22
C PRO A 282 -2.72 -17.32 5.56
N LEU A 283 -3.20 -16.35 4.78
CA LEU A 283 -4.51 -15.73 5.02
C LEU A 283 -5.66 -16.75 4.93
N THR A 284 -5.53 -17.75 4.05
CA THR A 284 -6.45 -18.89 3.95
C THR A 284 -6.56 -19.69 5.24
N THR A 285 -5.45 -19.86 5.97
CA THR A 285 -5.44 -20.54 7.27
C THR A 285 -6.08 -19.67 8.33
N ILE A 286 -5.78 -18.37 8.34
CA ILE A 286 -6.30 -17.42 9.34
C ILE A 286 -7.81 -17.26 9.22
N ALA A 287 -8.34 -17.22 8.00
CA ALA A 287 -9.78 -17.15 7.74
C ALA A 287 -10.56 -18.36 8.32
N ASN A 288 -9.87 -19.46 8.63
CA ASN A 288 -10.44 -20.66 9.25
C ASN A 288 -10.20 -20.72 10.78
N LEU A 289 -9.52 -19.73 11.37
CA LEU A 289 -9.35 -19.64 12.82
C LEU A 289 -10.60 -19.04 13.46
N GLU A 290 -10.83 -19.41 14.71
CA GLU A 290 -11.95 -18.94 15.53
C GLU A 290 -11.47 -18.55 16.94
N GLY A 291 -12.27 -17.72 17.61
CA GLY A 291 -12.08 -17.33 19.00
C GLY A 291 -10.72 -16.71 19.28
N GLU A 292 -10.09 -17.16 20.35
CA GLU A 292 -8.81 -16.60 20.82
C GLU A 292 -7.64 -16.85 19.84
N ALA A 293 -7.72 -17.87 18.98
CA ALA A 293 -6.70 -18.12 17.98
C ALA A 293 -6.72 -17.04 16.88
N LEU A 294 -7.90 -16.69 16.39
CA LEU A 294 -8.06 -15.60 15.41
C LEU A 294 -7.67 -14.25 16.05
N ARG A 295 -8.15 -13.99 17.26
CA ARG A 295 -7.84 -12.74 17.97
C ARG A 295 -6.33 -12.54 18.16
N ARG A 296 -5.56 -13.58 18.51
CA ARG A 296 -4.09 -13.51 18.63
C ARG A 296 -3.39 -13.21 17.30
N GLU A 297 -3.85 -13.81 16.21
CA GLU A 297 -3.29 -13.51 14.88
C GLU A 297 -3.53 -12.06 14.48
N LEU A 298 -4.73 -11.53 14.76
CA LEU A 298 -5.06 -10.14 14.51
C LEU A 298 -4.29 -9.20 15.47
N GLN A 299 -4.09 -9.59 16.71
CA GLN A 299 -3.27 -8.82 17.65
C GLN A 299 -1.80 -8.74 17.20
N ASN A 300 -1.25 -9.82 16.65
CA ASN A 300 0.09 -9.82 16.06
C ASN A 300 0.16 -8.92 14.82
N LEU A 301 -0.88 -8.93 13.98
CA LEU A 301 -1.00 -7.99 12.85
C LEU A 301 -0.99 -6.53 13.35
N GLU A 302 -1.91 -6.20 14.26
CA GLU A 302 -2.13 -4.83 14.75
C GLU A 302 -0.95 -4.27 15.55
N SER A 303 -0.23 -5.12 16.27
CA SER A 303 1.02 -4.73 16.94
C SER A 303 2.19 -4.52 15.97
N GLY A 304 2.01 -4.79 14.69
CA GLY A 304 3.06 -4.74 13.67
C GLY A 304 4.08 -5.89 13.77
N GLY A 305 3.85 -6.89 14.63
CA GLY A 305 4.76 -8.02 14.83
C GLY A 305 4.99 -8.82 13.56
N LEU A 306 3.93 -9.10 12.80
CA LEU A 306 4.01 -9.73 11.48
C LEU A 306 4.95 -8.96 10.54
N PHE A 307 4.77 -7.66 10.44
CA PHE A 307 5.54 -6.83 9.50
C PHE A 307 7.00 -6.70 9.93
N ARG A 308 7.26 -6.61 11.24
CA ARG A 308 8.64 -6.65 11.76
C ARG A 308 9.35 -7.96 11.47
N THR A 309 8.65 -9.09 11.59
CA THR A 309 9.20 -10.40 11.19
C THR A 309 9.58 -10.42 9.71
N LEU A 310 8.85 -9.69 8.87
CA LEU A 310 9.15 -9.51 7.45
C LEU A 310 10.18 -8.41 7.16
N GLY A 311 10.76 -7.81 8.19
CA GLY A 311 11.79 -6.77 8.09
C GLY A 311 11.27 -5.37 7.79
N LEU A 312 10.01 -5.08 8.14
CA LEU A 312 9.37 -3.77 8.03
C LEU A 312 9.13 -3.19 9.42
N LYS A 313 9.75 -2.05 9.75
CA LYS A 313 9.70 -1.50 11.11
C LYS A 313 8.41 -0.77 11.44
N ASN A 314 7.93 0.08 10.53
CA ASN A 314 6.97 1.13 10.83
C ASN A 314 5.67 1.08 10.02
N LEU A 315 5.31 -0.05 9.43
CA LEU A 315 4.09 -0.12 8.61
C LEU A 315 2.83 0.25 9.41
N LEU A 316 2.75 -0.18 10.67
CA LEU A 316 1.62 0.02 11.57
C LEU A 316 2.00 0.76 12.87
N GLU A 317 2.87 1.74 12.81
CA GLU A 317 3.18 2.57 13.97
C GLU A 317 2.10 3.63 14.21
N GLY A 318 1.61 3.73 15.45
CA GLY A 318 0.61 4.73 15.85
C GLY A 318 -0.80 4.45 15.34
N ASP A 319 -1.19 3.19 15.25
CA ASP A 319 -2.49 2.79 14.71
C ASP A 319 -3.63 2.98 15.71
N PHE A 320 -4.60 3.81 15.33
CA PHE A 320 -5.80 4.09 16.12
C PHE A 320 -6.89 3.03 15.95
N PHE A 321 -6.76 2.14 14.99
CA PHE A 321 -7.83 1.28 14.51
C PHE A 321 -7.78 -0.15 15.06
N ALA A 322 -6.89 -0.43 16.04
CA ALA A 322 -6.78 -1.73 16.70
C ALA A 322 -7.77 -1.94 17.86
N TRP A 323 -8.56 -0.92 18.21
CA TRP A 323 -9.49 -0.91 19.36
C TRP A 323 -10.51 -2.06 19.35
N TYR A 324 -10.86 -2.60 18.17
CA TYR A 324 -11.83 -3.69 18.04
C TYR A 324 -11.36 -4.99 18.74
N LEU A 325 -10.05 -5.14 18.96
CA LEU A 325 -9.50 -6.26 19.73
C LEU A 325 -9.86 -6.17 21.22
N ASP A 326 -10.02 -4.96 21.72
CA ASP A 326 -10.47 -4.71 23.09
C ASP A 326 -12.00 -4.93 23.22
N ALA A 327 -12.75 -4.54 22.20
CA ALA A 327 -14.19 -4.73 22.09
C ALA A 327 -14.60 -6.07 21.41
N TRP A 328 -13.72 -7.07 21.45
CA TRP A 328 -13.92 -8.35 20.77
C TRP A 328 -15.18 -9.07 21.24
N ASN A 329 -16.01 -9.48 20.30
CA ASN A 329 -17.23 -10.22 20.54
C ASN A 329 -17.58 -11.10 19.33
N PRO A 330 -18.52 -12.07 19.44
CA PRO A 330 -18.85 -12.98 18.35
C PRO A 330 -19.34 -12.32 17.06
N GLU A 331 -20.00 -11.15 17.13
CA GLU A 331 -20.48 -10.43 15.95
C GLU A 331 -19.29 -9.81 15.17
N VAL A 332 -18.33 -9.21 15.88
CA VAL A 332 -17.10 -8.66 15.30
C VAL A 332 -16.25 -9.80 14.72
N GLU A 333 -16.09 -10.89 15.47
CA GLU A 333 -15.32 -12.06 15.03
C GLU A 333 -15.84 -12.60 13.70
N GLU A 334 -17.12 -12.92 13.63
CA GLU A 334 -17.72 -13.50 12.44
C GLU A 334 -17.65 -12.55 11.24
N ALA A 335 -17.92 -11.27 11.43
CA ALA A 335 -17.87 -10.28 10.36
C ALA A 335 -16.46 -10.11 9.80
N LEU A 336 -15.44 -10.00 10.66
CA LEU A 336 -14.05 -9.87 10.22
C LEU A 336 -13.52 -11.17 9.59
N ARG A 337 -13.91 -12.32 10.11
CA ARG A 337 -13.56 -13.63 9.54
C ARG A 337 -14.08 -13.79 8.11
N GLN A 338 -15.30 -13.35 7.83
CA GLN A 338 -15.88 -13.37 6.49
C GLN A 338 -15.10 -12.43 5.52
N VAL A 339 -14.68 -11.26 5.98
CA VAL A 339 -13.82 -10.36 5.21
C VAL A 339 -12.48 -11.03 4.88
N LEU A 340 -11.84 -11.69 5.86
CA LEU A 340 -10.60 -12.43 5.64
C LEU A 340 -10.77 -13.60 4.67
N ALA A 341 -11.88 -14.35 4.79
CA ALA A 341 -12.18 -15.46 3.88
C ALA A 341 -12.33 -14.98 2.43
N ARG A 342 -13.06 -13.87 2.22
CA ARG A 342 -13.19 -13.28 0.88
C ARG A 342 -11.83 -12.77 0.36
N LEU A 343 -11.05 -12.10 1.20
CA LEU A 343 -9.73 -11.59 0.79
C LEU A 343 -8.73 -12.72 0.48
N ALA A 344 -8.85 -13.86 1.15
CA ALA A 344 -8.03 -15.04 0.89
C ALA A 344 -8.24 -15.66 -0.50
N GLU A 345 -9.33 -15.33 -1.18
CA GLU A 345 -9.59 -15.75 -2.57
C GLU A 345 -8.77 -14.94 -3.60
N TYR A 346 -8.16 -13.83 -3.17
CA TYR A 346 -7.41 -12.95 -4.06
C TYR A 346 -6.00 -13.44 -4.35
N ASN A 347 -5.58 -13.19 -5.59
CA ASN A 347 -4.23 -13.47 -6.02
C ASN A 347 -3.34 -12.21 -5.92
N PRO A 348 -2.41 -12.14 -4.98
CA PRO A 348 -1.58 -10.95 -4.77
C PRO A 348 -0.57 -10.67 -5.89
N ALA A 349 -0.23 -11.67 -6.73
CA ALA A 349 0.72 -11.47 -7.81
C ALA A 349 0.19 -10.54 -8.90
N THR A 350 -1.13 -10.44 -9.04
CA THR A 350 -1.76 -9.55 -10.03
C THR A 350 -1.49 -8.06 -9.78
N VAL A 351 -1.02 -7.67 -8.60
CA VAL A 351 -0.60 -6.29 -8.31
C VAL A 351 0.61 -5.86 -9.12
N GLN A 352 1.52 -6.79 -9.46
CA GLN A 352 2.71 -6.46 -10.25
C GLN A 352 2.50 -6.58 -11.75
N ASP A 353 1.50 -7.35 -12.17
CA ASP A 353 1.17 -7.48 -13.59
C ASP A 353 0.62 -6.18 -14.17
N ASP A 354 0.10 -5.29 -13.32
CA ASP A 354 -0.30 -3.94 -13.68
C ASP A 354 0.28 -2.89 -12.72
N PRO A 355 1.47 -2.35 -13.01
CA PRO A 355 2.04 -1.24 -12.25
C PRO A 355 1.14 0.02 -12.23
N HIS A 356 0.24 0.19 -13.19
CA HIS A 356 -0.72 1.31 -13.22
C HIS A 356 -1.92 1.07 -12.31
N SER A 357 -2.43 -0.17 -12.23
CA SER A 357 -3.52 -0.55 -11.30
C SER A 357 -3.11 -0.45 -9.84
N ALA A 358 -1.87 -0.79 -9.52
CA ALA A 358 -1.39 -0.73 -8.14
C ALA A 358 -1.49 0.68 -7.52
N ARG A 359 -1.44 1.73 -8.35
CA ARG A 359 -1.60 3.12 -7.89
C ARG A 359 -2.96 3.39 -7.29
N ASP A 360 -3.98 2.90 -7.96
CA ASP A 360 -5.37 3.21 -7.65
C ASP A 360 -6.02 2.24 -6.68
N LEU A 361 -5.33 1.14 -6.31
CA LEU A 361 -5.94 0.03 -5.59
C LEU A 361 -6.70 0.50 -4.33
N LEU A 362 -6.04 1.24 -3.47
CA LEU A 362 -6.62 1.70 -2.21
C LEU A 362 -7.46 2.97 -2.37
N LYS A 363 -7.07 3.87 -3.27
CA LYS A 363 -7.79 5.11 -3.56
C LYS A 363 -9.19 4.83 -4.10
N LYS A 364 -9.33 3.97 -5.14
CA LYS A 364 -10.65 3.59 -5.65
C LYS A 364 -11.50 2.91 -4.58
N LEU A 365 -10.94 1.97 -3.84
CA LEU A 365 -11.66 1.30 -2.76
C LEU A 365 -12.21 2.31 -1.73
N TYR A 366 -11.39 3.26 -1.29
CA TYR A 366 -11.82 4.29 -0.35
C TYR A 366 -12.89 5.22 -0.96
N HIS A 367 -12.76 5.58 -2.24
CA HIS A 367 -13.75 6.37 -2.97
C HIS A 367 -15.14 5.71 -3.02
N TYR A 368 -15.19 4.39 -3.07
CA TYR A 368 -16.46 3.64 -3.11
C TYR A 368 -16.95 3.24 -1.72
N LEU A 369 -16.14 3.42 -0.69
CA LEU A 369 -16.58 3.26 0.70
C LEU A 369 -17.30 4.49 1.24
N LEU A 370 -16.86 5.69 0.86
CA LEU A 370 -17.49 6.96 1.30
C LEU A 370 -18.07 7.73 0.10
N PRO A 371 -19.29 8.25 0.20
CA PRO A 371 -19.87 9.14 -0.81
C PRO A 371 -18.98 10.38 -1.05
N ARG A 372 -18.99 10.88 -2.29
CA ARG A 372 -18.13 11.98 -2.73
C ARG A 372 -18.31 13.23 -1.86
N ASP A 373 -19.55 13.61 -1.58
CA ASP A 373 -19.86 14.84 -0.86
C ASP A 373 -19.38 14.77 0.59
N ILE A 374 -19.48 13.59 1.21
CA ILE A 374 -18.93 13.33 2.55
C ILE A 374 -17.41 13.45 2.55
N ARG A 375 -16.72 12.88 1.56
CA ARG A 375 -15.26 13.00 1.45
C ARG A 375 -14.81 14.44 1.27
N HIS A 376 -15.56 15.24 0.51
CA HIS A 376 -15.29 16.68 0.36
C HIS A 376 -15.46 17.43 1.69
N ASP A 377 -16.48 17.11 2.49
CA ASP A 377 -16.65 17.69 3.82
C ASP A 377 -15.52 17.29 4.78
N LEU A 378 -14.90 16.14 4.55
CA LEU A 378 -13.74 15.65 5.30
C LEU A 378 -12.40 16.22 4.80
N GLY A 379 -12.43 17.13 3.82
CA GLY A 379 -11.21 17.70 3.23
C GLY A 379 -10.40 16.73 2.37
N GLU A 380 -10.97 15.56 2.04
CA GLU A 380 -10.28 14.51 1.30
C GLU A 380 -10.38 14.70 -0.21
N PHE A 381 -9.47 15.48 -0.76
CA PHE A 381 -9.34 15.74 -2.20
C PHE A 381 -8.22 14.92 -2.81
N TYR A 382 -8.56 13.82 -3.47
CA TYR A 382 -7.58 12.98 -4.15
C TYR A 382 -7.17 13.55 -5.50
N THR A 383 -5.86 13.61 -5.73
CA THR A 383 -5.30 14.08 -7.01
C THR A 383 -5.48 13.00 -8.07
N PRO A 384 -6.08 13.30 -9.24
CA PRO A 384 -6.09 12.38 -10.37
C PRO A 384 -4.67 12.02 -10.82
N ASP A 385 -4.41 10.76 -11.15
CA ASP A 385 -3.07 10.29 -11.49
C ASP A 385 -2.46 11.04 -12.69
N TRP A 386 -3.26 11.29 -13.73
CA TRP A 386 -2.81 12.07 -14.89
C TRP A 386 -2.32 13.47 -14.52
N LEU A 387 -2.96 14.10 -13.52
CA LEU A 387 -2.56 15.42 -13.03
C LEU A 387 -1.27 15.34 -12.22
N ALA A 388 -1.17 14.34 -11.35
CA ALA A 388 0.04 14.11 -10.56
C ALA A 388 1.24 13.77 -11.48
N GLU A 389 1.05 12.93 -12.47
CA GLU A 389 2.07 12.63 -13.51
C GLU A 389 2.50 13.90 -14.26
N ARG A 390 1.53 14.72 -14.66
CA ARG A 390 1.83 15.98 -15.36
C ARG A 390 2.65 16.93 -14.50
N LEU A 391 2.33 17.03 -13.21
CA LEU A 391 3.08 17.88 -12.28
C LEU A 391 4.49 17.35 -12.06
N LEU A 392 4.65 16.05 -11.85
CA LEU A 392 5.96 15.41 -11.70
C LEU A 392 6.81 15.59 -12.96
N ASN A 393 6.23 15.46 -14.16
CA ASN A 393 6.92 15.69 -15.42
C ASN A 393 7.34 17.15 -15.62
N GLN A 394 6.69 18.11 -14.94
CA GLN A 394 7.07 19.54 -14.97
C GLN A 394 8.24 19.88 -14.02
N LEU A 395 8.60 18.99 -13.09
CA LEU A 395 9.77 19.20 -12.23
C LEU A 395 11.08 19.22 -13.04
N GLY A 396 11.00 18.85 -14.30
CA GLY A 396 12.12 18.91 -15.24
C GLY A 396 13.07 17.73 -15.11
N GLU A 397 13.92 17.57 -16.14
CA GLU A 397 15.06 16.65 -16.08
C GLU A 397 15.93 16.99 -14.85
N PRO A 398 16.33 16.04 -14.07
CA PRO A 398 16.68 14.64 -14.35
C PRO A 398 15.84 13.58 -13.62
N TRP A 399 14.71 13.95 -12.99
CA TRP A 399 13.95 13.02 -12.14
C TRP A 399 13.16 11.99 -12.93
N PHE A 400 12.45 12.43 -13.99
CA PHE A 400 11.42 11.63 -14.65
C PHE A 400 11.66 11.40 -16.13
N ILE A 401 12.57 12.16 -16.78
CA ILE A 401 12.85 12.05 -18.21
C ILE A 401 14.34 11.78 -18.38
N MET A 402 14.67 10.59 -18.93
CA MET A 402 16.03 10.32 -19.39
C MET A 402 16.35 11.21 -20.59
N PRO A 403 17.41 12.00 -20.55
CA PRO A 403 17.86 12.70 -21.74
C PRO A 403 18.20 11.69 -22.85
N PRO A 404 17.92 12.00 -24.12
CA PRO A 404 18.32 11.15 -25.22
C PRO A 404 19.85 11.12 -25.33
N GLY A 405 20.46 10.04 -24.82
CA GLY A 405 21.92 9.84 -24.82
C GLY A 405 22.32 8.79 -23.78
N ASN A 406 23.30 7.96 -24.15
CA ASN A 406 23.69 6.74 -23.44
C ASN A 406 24.40 6.93 -22.08
N HIS A 407 24.20 8.03 -21.38
CA HIS A 407 24.80 8.22 -20.06
C HIS A 407 23.72 8.46 -19.00
N PRO A 408 23.71 7.65 -17.91
CA PRO A 408 22.83 7.93 -16.79
C PRO A 408 23.12 9.34 -16.26
N PRO A 409 22.10 10.13 -15.95
CA PRO A 409 22.31 11.44 -15.35
C PRO A 409 23.08 11.26 -14.03
N ARG A 410 24.25 11.88 -13.92
CA ARG A 410 24.95 11.94 -12.65
C ARG A 410 24.09 12.74 -11.67
N GLY A 411 23.68 12.11 -10.58
CA GLY A 411 22.98 12.78 -9.49
C GLY A 411 21.53 12.38 -9.24
N LEU A 412 20.95 11.42 -9.98
CA LEU A 412 19.61 10.87 -9.67
C LEU A 412 19.46 10.35 -8.23
N PRO A 413 20.42 9.63 -7.66
CA PRO A 413 20.35 9.14 -6.29
C PRO A 413 20.34 10.22 -5.22
N ASP A 414 20.79 11.45 -5.56
CA ASP A 414 20.99 12.51 -4.57
C ASP A 414 19.79 13.46 -4.45
N LYS A 415 18.78 13.32 -5.30
CA LYS A 415 17.59 14.18 -5.29
C LYS A 415 16.50 13.62 -4.38
N ARG A 416 15.88 14.51 -3.61
CA ARG A 416 14.85 14.15 -2.63
C ARG A 416 13.55 14.87 -2.91
N LEU A 417 12.45 14.13 -2.80
CA LEU A 417 11.09 14.63 -3.00
C LEU A 417 10.27 14.48 -1.72
N LEU A 418 9.57 15.54 -1.34
CA LEU A 418 8.59 15.56 -0.25
C LEU A 418 7.20 15.80 -0.81
N ASP A 419 6.24 14.99 -0.36
CA ASP A 419 4.82 15.32 -0.40
C ASP A 419 4.35 15.62 1.04
N PRO A 420 4.13 16.91 1.40
CA PRO A 420 3.81 17.32 2.76
C PRO A 420 2.33 17.10 3.15
N ALA A 421 1.48 16.66 2.23
CA ALA A 421 0.08 16.33 2.43
C ALA A 421 -0.29 15.15 1.52
N CYS A 422 0.40 14.00 1.75
CA CYS A 422 0.51 12.94 0.75
C CYS A 422 -0.79 12.15 0.52
N GLY A 423 -1.79 12.28 1.37
CA GLY A 423 -3.02 11.50 1.28
C GLY A 423 -2.71 10.01 1.26
N SER A 424 -3.27 9.30 0.30
CA SER A 424 -2.97 7.88 0.07
C SER A 424 -1.64 7.60 -0.64
N GLY A 425 -0.83 8.63 -0.94
CA GLY A 425 0.50 8.49 -1.51
C GLY A 425 0.57 8.49 -3.05
N THR A 426 -0.37 9.13 -3.74
CA THR A 426 -0.39 9.17 -5.22
C THR A 426 0.93 9.69 -5.81
N PHE A 427 1.43 10.83 -5.35
CA PHE A 427 2.73 11.35 -5.82
C PHE A 427 3.90 10.45 -5.44
N LEU A 428 3.86 9.84 -4.25
CA LEU A 428 4.93 8.95 -3.77
C LEU A 428 5.05 7.73 -4.68
N VAL A 429 3.93 7.07 -4.99
CA VAL A 429 3.92 5.88 -5.85
C VAL A 429 4.42 6.20 -7.26
N LEU A 430 4.00 7.33 -7.82
CA LEU A 430 4.44 7.78 -9.14
C LEU A 430 5.95 8.10 -9.17
N ALA A 431 6.46 8.77 -8.13
CA ALA A 431 7.88 9.05 -7.97
C ALA A 431 8.71 7.76 -7.83
N ILE A 432 8.25 6.80 -7.01
CA ILE A 432 8.90 5.48 -6.85
C ILE A 432 9.00 4.77 -8.21
N ARG A 433 7.95 4.77 -9.00
CA ARG A 433 7.95 4.13 -10.33
C ARG A 433 8.96 4.78 -11.26
N ALA A 434 8.98 6.11 -11.33
CA ALA A 434 9.94 6.83 -12.13
C ALA A 434 11.39 6.51 -11.70
N LEU A 435 11.65 6.48 -10.39
CA LEU A 435 12.97 6.10 -9.86
C LEU A 435 13.35 4.67 -10.19
N LYS A 436 12.42 3.71 -10.09
CA LYS A 436 12.70 2.30 -10.47
C LYS A 436 13.17 2.20 -11.92
N VAL A 437 12.45 2.87 -12.83
CA VAL A 437 12.82 2.89 -14.24
C VAL A 437 14.20 3.55 -14.44
N ASN A 438 14.42 4.70 -13.82
CA ASN A 438 15.66 5.44 -13.97
C ASN A 438 16.87 4.71 -13.36
N CYS A 439 16.70 4.09 -12.20
CA CYS A 439 17.77 3.27 -11.57
C CYS A 439 18.08 2.04 -12.42
N PHE A 440 17.06 1.36 -12.96
CA PHE A 440 17.27 0.24 -13.87
C PHE A 440 18.08 0.64 -15.11
N LEU A 441 17.68 1.74 -15.78
CA LEU A 441 18.38 2.28 -16.95
C LEU A 441 19.80 2.75 -16.61
N ALA A 442 20.04 3.20 -15.37
CA ALA A 442 21.35 3.59 -14.88
C ALA A 442 22.22 2.40 -14.41
N GLY A 443 21.69 1.16 -14.46
CA GLY A 443 22.41 -0.05 -14.07
C GLY A 443 22.56 -0.24 -12.57
N PHE A 444 21.66 0.36 -11.76
CA PHE A 444 21.62 0.11 -10.32
C PHE A 444 21.12 -1.31 -10.04
N SER A 445 21.65 -1.91 -8.97
CA SER A 445 21.08 -3.16 -8.46
C SER A 445 19.74 -2.89 -7.78
N GLU A 446 18.91 -3.93 -7.64
CA GLU A 446 17.64 -3.85 -6.93
C GLU A 446 17.82 -3.37 -5.48
N ALA A 447 18.91 -3.79 -4.82
CA ALA A 447 19.24 -3.36 -3.47
C ALA A 447 19.60 -1.86 -3.40
N ASP A 448 20.37 -1.35 -4.37
CA ASP A 448 20.70 0.07 -4.45
C ASP A 448 19.48 0.90 -4.84
N THR A 449 18.65 0.41 -5.75
CA THR A 449 17.38 1.04 -6.13
C THR A 449 16.46 1.19 -4.92
N LEU A 450 16.34 0.16 -4.08
CA LEU A 450 15.55 0.24 -2.85
C LEU A 450 16.07 1.32 -1.90
N GLU A 451 17.40 1.39 -1.68
CA GLU A 451 18.00 2.41 -0.81
C GLU A 451 17.77 3.83 -1.36
N VAL A 452 17.92 4.02 -2.67
CA VAL A 452 17.61 5.31 -3.33
C VAL A 452 16.16 5.72 -3.07
N ILE A 453 15.20 4.82 -3.29
CA ILE A 453 13.79 5.11 -3.10
C ILE A 453 13.49 5.50 -1.65
N LEU A 454 13.96 4.71 -0.67
CA LEU A 454 13.72 4.94 0.75
C LEU A 454 14.31 6.25 1.27
N ASN A 455 15.42 6.71 0.68
CA ASN A 455 16.06 7.97 1.06
C ASN A 455 15.48 9.19 0.31
N SER A 456 14.87 8.99 -0.86
CA SER A 456 14.51 10.08 -1.76
C SER A 456 13.04 10.44 -1.77
N VAL A 457 12.13 9.51 -1.48
CA VAL A 457 10.68 9.73 -1.59
C VAL A 457 10.04 9.71 -0.22
N VAL A 458 9.62 10.87 0.26
CA VAL A 458 9.09 11.05 1.63
C VAL A 458 7.69 11.64 1.59
N GLY A 459 6.82 11.14 2.46
CA GLY A 459 5.45 11.64 2.64
C GLY A 459 5.15 12.03 4.08
N ILE A 460 4.32 13.06 4.25
CA ILE A 460 3.75 13.46 5.53
C ILE A 460 2.25 13.62 5.34
N ASP A 461 1.46 13.20 6.30
CA ASP A 461 0.03 13.50 6.35
C ASP A 461 -0.45 13.55 7.79
N LEU A 462 -1.48 14.33 8.04
CA LEU A 462 -2.09 14.49 9.36
C LEU A 462 -3.17 13.42 9.61
N ASN A 463 -3.76 12.87 8.56
CA ASN A 463 -4.82 11.86 8.66
C ASN A 463 -4.22 10.45 8.88
N PRO A 464 -4.49 9.78 10.02
CA PRO A 464 -3.95 8.44 10.31
C PRO A 464 -4.33 7.39 9.27
N LEU A 465 -5.54 7.51 8.70
CA LEU A 465 -6.03 6.58 7.68
C LEU A 465 -5.29 6.77 6.35
N ALA A 466 -5.06 8.03 5.97
CA ALA A 466 -4.28 8.39 4.79
C ALA A 466 -2.85 7.87 4.91
N VAL A 467 -2.19 8.07 6.06
CA VAL A 467 -0.85 7.55 6.33
C VAL A 467 -0.78 6.03 6.24
N THR A 468 -1.78 5.32 6.80
CA THR A 468 -1.85 3.86 6.69
C THR A 468 -1.98 3.43 5.23
N ALA A 469 -2.86 4.06 4.46
CA ALA A 469 -3.02 3.79 3.04
C ALA A 469 -1.75 4.13 2.24
N ALA A 470 -1.12 5.28 2.51
CA ALA A 470 0.12 5.70 1.85
C ALA A 470 1.28 4.73 2.13
N ARG A 471 1.44 4.26 3.37
CA ARG A 471 2.46 3.26 3.73
C ARG A 471 2.24 1.95 2.99
N VAL A 472 0.99 1.50 2.89
CA VAL A 472 0.68 0.27 2.16
C VAL A 472 0.87 0.47 0.66
N ASN A 473 0.45 1.59 0.06
CA ASN A 473 0.71 1.88 -1.35
C ASN A 473 2.21 1.99 -1.66
N TYR A 474 2.98 2.62 -0.77
CA TYR A 474 4.44 2.67 -0.86
C TYR A 474 5.04 1.25 -0.83
N LEU A 475 4.59 0.43 0.13
CA LEU A 475 4.98 -0.96 0.24
C LEU A 475 4.68 -1.76 -1.03
N LEU A 476 3.48 -1.60 -1.59
CA LEU A 476 3.09 -2.25 -2.84
C LEU A 476 4.03 -1.83 -4.00
N ALA A 477 4.41 -0.55 -4.03
CA ALA A 477 5.30 -0.02 -5.07
C ALA A 477 6.74 -0.56 -4.99
N ILE A 478 7.20 -0.97 -3.80
CA ILE A 478 8.56 -1.51 -3.59
C ILE A 478 8.59 -3.02 -3.30
N ALA A 479 7.45 -3.72 -3.37
CA ALA A 479 7.33 -5.10 -2.91
C ALA A 479 8.32 -6.05 -3.60
N ASP A 480 8.55 -5.90 -4.89
CA ASP A 480 9.51 -6.65 -5.70
C ASP A 480 10.98 -6.42 -5.31
N LEU A 481 11.29 -5.27 -4.70
CA LEU A 481 12.64 -4.92 -4.24
C LEU A 481 12.94 -5.44 -2.82
N LEU A 482 11.91 -5.74 -2.03
CA LEU A 482 12.07 -6.18 -0.64
C LEU A 482 12.94 -7.44 -0.45
N PRO A 483 12.93 -8.44 -1.34
CA PRO A 483 13.84 -9.59 -1.23
C PRO A 483 15.32 -9.20 -1.24
N TYR A 484 15.68 -8.06 -1.82
CA TYR A 484 17.07 -7.58 -1.98
C TYR A 484 17.50 -6.60 -0.89
N ARG A 485 16.64 -6.34 0.13
CA ARG A 485 16.97 -5.40 1.21
C ARG A 485 18.21 -5.83 1.98
N ARG A 486 19.05 -4.86 2.32
CA ARG A 486 20.27 -5.07 3.12
C ARG A 486 20.06 -4.88 4.62
N ARG A 487 18.96 -4.24 4.99
CA ARG A 487 18.58 -3.91 6.39
C ARG A 487 17.06 -3.96 6.53
N GLU A 488 16.59 -3.83 7.74
CA GLU A 488 15.16 -3.59 7.97
C GLU A 488 14.70 -2.30 7.30
N VAL A 489 13.53 -2.36 6.69
CA VAL A 489 12.96 -1.26 5.93
C VAL A 489 12.06 -0.42 6.84
N GLU A 490 12.25 0.88 6.80
CA GLU A 490 11.31 1.87 7.34
C GLU A 490 10.71 2.66 6.19
N ILE A 491 9.38 2.65 6.09
CA ILE A 491 8.67 3.37 5.04
C ILE A 491 8.64 4.87 5.40
N PRO A 492 9.18 5.76 4.57
CA PRO A 492 9.32 7.16 4.90
C PRO A 492 8.02 7.96 4.70
N VAL A 493 6.96 7.52 5.38
CA VAL A 493 5.66 8.21 5.43
C VAL A 493 5.27 8.40 6.89
N TYR A 494 5.07 9.65 7.30
CA TYR A 494 4.93 10.04 8.70
C TYR A 494 3.57 10.65 9.02
N LEU A 495 3.01 10.27 10.18
CA LEU A 495 1.80 10.87 10.74
C LEU A 495 2.20 12.12 11.51
N ALA A 496 2.15 13.27 10.86
CA ALA A 496 2.55 14.52 11.47
C ALA A 496 1.89 15.72 10.77
N ASP A 497 1.82 16.84 11.46
CA ASP A 497 1.56 18.12 10.85
C ASP A 497 2.83 18.63 10.15
N SER A 498 2.73 18.92 8.87
CA SER A 498 3.86 19.42 8.09
C SER A 498 4.13 20.93 8.30
N ILE A 499 3.19 21.66 8.89
CA ILE A 499 3.25 23.10 9.16
C ILE A 499 3.46 23.34 10.65
N LEU A 500 2.62 22.75 11.50
CA LEU A 500 2.67 22.90 12.95
C LEU A 500 3.50 21.77 13.57
N THR A 501 4.81 21.96 13.57
CA THR A 501 5.71 21.03 14.26
C THR A 501 5.62 21.21 15.78
N PRO A 502 5.98 20.19 16.60
CA PRO A 502 5.96 20.31 18.05
C PRO A 502 6.64 21.59 18.54
N ALA A 503 5.85 22.41 19.26
CA ALA A 503 6.26 23.76 19.63
C ALA A 503 7.40 23.76 20.64
N ARG A 504 8.25 24.79 20.61
CA ARG A 504 9.13 25.08 21.74
C ARG A 504 8.28 25.54 22.90
N GLY A 505 8.59 25.05 24.09
CA GLY A 505 7.90 25.47 25.31
C GLY A 505 7.99 27.00 25.51
N GLU A 506 6.89 27.63 25.94
CA GLU A 506 6.84 29.07 26.24
C GLU A 506 7.10 29.33 27.73
N GLY A 507 7.91 30.35 28.04
CA GLY A 507 8.18 30.80 29.41
C GLY A 507 9.61 30.58 29.91
N LEU A 508 9.94 31.14 31.07
CA LEU A 508 11.30 31.20 31.62
C LEU A 508 11.89 29.79 31.94
N PHE A 509 11.01 28.81 32.20
CA PHE A 509 11.37 27.41 32.53
C PHE A 509 11.07 26.44 31.37
N ALA A 510 10.58 26.92 30.24
CA ALA A 510 10.20 26.12 29.09
C ALA A 510 11.29 26.05 28.02
N GLN A 511 12.42 26.73 28.24
CA GLN A 511 13.60 26.64 27.39
C GLN A 511 14.18 25.23 27.50
N ASN A 512 14.63 24.66 26.38
CA ASN A 512 15.22 23.32 26.24
C ASN A 512 14.22 22.15 26.12
N ARG A 513 12.94 22.37 25.87
CA ARG A 513 11.97 21.31 25.57
C ARG A 513 11.06 21.66 24.39
N ARG A 514 10.61 20.65 23.68
CA ARG A 514 9.52 20.72 22.70
C ARG A 514 8.33 19.95 23.25
N ILE A 515 7.13 20.40 22.95
CA ILE A 515 5.89 19.82 23.48
C ILE A 515 5.01 19.38 22.32
N LEU A 516 4.53 18.13 22.40
CA LEU A 516 3.46 17.62 21.57
C LEU A 516 2.17 17.58 22.40
N GLU A 517 1.18 18.36 21.98
CA GLU A 517 -0.16 18.33 22.59
C GLU A 517 -0.92 17.08 22.13
N THR A 518 -1.53 16.35 23.08
CA THR A 518 -2.26 15.12 22.79
C THR A 518 -3.52 15.01 23.67
N ALA A 519 -4.41 14.06 23.32
CA ALA A 519 -5.59 13.72 24.12
C ALA A 519 -5.27 13.23 25.55
N VAL A 520 -4.04 12.75 25.76
CA VAL A 520 -3.56 12.35 27.10
C VAL A 520 -2.78 13.47 27.81
N GLY A 521 -2.80 14.67 27.26
CA GLY A 521 -2.07 15.87 27.72
C GLY A 521 -0.71 16.05 27.02
N PRO A 522 0.03 17.09 27.41
CA PRO A 522 1.30 17.43 26.77
C PRO A 522 2.35 16.35 26.97
N LEU A 523 3.07 16.00 25.90
CA LEU A 523 4.21 15.10 25.92
C LEU A 523 5.49 15.89 25.65
N PRO A 524 6.28 16.23 26.67
CA PRO A 524 7.49 17.04 26.52
C PRO A 524 8.67 16.16 26.11
N VAL A 525 9.54 16.69 25.23
CA VAL A 525 10.78 16.05 24.78
C VAL A 525 11.93 17.04 24.95
N PRO A 526 13.08 16.63 25.51
CA PRO A 526 14.24 17.51 25.64
C PRO A 526 14.74 17.98 24.26
N GLU A 527 15.09 19.25 24.12
CA GLU A 527 15.53 19.83 22.83
C GLU A 527 16.83 19.21 22.30
N VAL A 528 17.62 18.58 23.18
CA VAL A 528 18.83 17.83 22.82
C VAL A 528 18.52 16.59 21.96
N ILE A 529 17.27 16.11 21.97
CA ILE A 529 16.77 15.11 21.02
C ILE A 529 16.50 15.82 19.68
N ASN A 530 17.56 16.09 18.96
CA ASN A 530 17.59 16.93 17.77
C ASN A 530 17.95 16.16 16.48
N SER A 531 17.89 14.83 16.53
CA SER A 531 18.12 13.98 15.37
C SER A 531 17.20 12.77 15.38
N ARG A 532 16.96 12.22 14.18
CA ARG A 532 16.17 11.02 13.98
C ARG A 532 16.68 9.85 14.86
N ALA A 533 17.98 9.58 14.82
CA ALA A 533 18.57 8.48 15.57
C ALA A 533 18.35 8.60 17.09
N LYS A 534 18.49 9.82 17.64
CA LYS A 534 18.21 10.07 19.06
C LYS A 534 16.74 9.87 19.39
N MET A 535 15.82 10.31 18.52
CA MET A 535 14.39 10.15 18.73
C MET A 535 13.96 8.69 18.65
N GLU A 536 14.43 7.95 17.66
CA GLU A 536 14.20 6.51 17.55
C GLU A 536 14.69 5.79 18.81
N ARG A 537 15.93 6.11 19.24
CA ARG A 537 16.48 5.48 20.45
C ARG A 537 15.70 5.82 21.72
N LEU A 538 15.27 7.07 21.88
CA LEU A 538 14.44 7.49 23.00
C LEU A 538 13.11 6.73 23.02
N THR A 539 12.43 6.66 21.88
CA THR A 539 11.11 6.00 21.78
C THR A 539 11.20 4.49 21.98
N ASP A 540 12.25 3.82 21.48
CA ASP A 540 12.50 2.40 21.73
C ASP A 540 12.69 2.14 23.24
N LEU A 541 13.48 3.00 23.93
CA LEU A 541 13.67 2.90 25.38
C LEU A 541 12.38 3.17 26.15
N LEU A 542 11.57 4.16 25.73
CA LEU A 542 10.27 4.43 26.33
C LEU A 542 9.36 3.20 26.21
N GLU A 543 9.25 2.58 25.03
CA GLU A 543 8.45 1.36 24.85
C GLU A 543 8.94 0.20 25.71
N GLU A 544 10.27 -0.04 25.75
CA GLU A 544 10.86 -1.13 26.53
C GLU A 544 10.62 -0.95 28.02
N TYR A 545 10.95 0.23 28.56
CA TYR A 545 10.94 0.50 29.99
C TYR A 545 9.53 0.72 30.56
N VAL A 546 8.64 1.33 29.78
CA VAL A 546 7.23 1.47 30.14
C VAL A 546 6.56 0.10 30.21
N ARG A 547 6.77 -0.75 29.18
CA ARG A 547 6.22 -2.11 29.15
C ARG A 547 6.73 -2.99 30.30
N GLY A 548 7.99 -2.80 30.70
CA GLY A 548 8.59 -3.51 31.83
C GLY A 548 8.28 -2.90 33.21
N ASP A 549 7.51 -1.81 33.25
CA ASP A 549 7.19 -1.00 34.46
C ASP A 549 8.45 -0.72 35.34
N PHE A 550 9.58 -0.43 34.65
CA PHE A 550 10.84 -0.12 35.33
C PHE A 550 10.76 1.20 36.09
N SER A 551 11.70 1.42 37.08
CA SER A 551 11.75 2.69 37.79
C SER A 551 12.24 3.84 36.89
N THR A 552 11.86 5.06 37.25
CA THR A 552 12.26 6.29 36.55
C THR A 552 13.79 6.45 36.54
N GLU A 553 14.45 6.10 37.66
CA GLU A 553 15.92 6.16 37.80
C GLU A 553 16.60 5.17 36.82
N ALA A 554 16.05 3.95 36.68
CA ALA A 554 16.58 2.95 35.75
C ALA A 554 16.44 3.43 34.31
N PHE A 555 15.29 4.02 33.94
CA PHE A 555 15.05 4.62 32.62
C PHE A 555 16.05 5.75 32.35
N LEU A 556 16.18 6.74 33.26
CA LEU A 556 17.08 7.88 33.08
C LEU A 556 18.54 7.42 32.93
N ALA A 557 18.98 6.48 33.75
CA ALA A 557 20.33 5.93 33.67
C ALA A 557 20.60 5.26 32.32
N ARG A 558 19.61 4.53 31.82
CA ARG A 558 19.70 3.88 30.50
C ARG A 558 19.66 4.89 29.36
N ALA A 559 18.75 5.87 29.42
CA ALA A 559 18.62 6.91 28.41
C ALA A 559 19.93 7.71 28.25
N LYS A 560 20.56 8.12 29.35
CA LYS A 560 21.88 8.81 29.35
C LYS A 560 23.00 7.94 28.79
N LYS A 561 22.97 6.64 29.05
CA LYS A 561 23.97 5.70 28.51
C LYS A 561 23.83 5.55 26.99
N GLU A 562 22.62 5.51 26.49
CA GLU A 562 22.33 5.28 25.08
C GLU A 562 22.34 6.58 24.23
N ILE A 563 22.03 7.71 24.87
CA ILE A 563 22.04 9.05 24.30
C ILE A 563 22.91 9.94 25.20
N PRO A 564 24.24 9.91 25.03
CA PRO A 564 25.16 10.61 25.95
C PRO A 564 24.91 12.11 26.10
N ASP A 565 24.42 12.78 25.06
CA ASP A 565 24.10 14.20 25.06
C ASP A 565 23.06 14.60 26.16
N LEU A 566 22.26 13.64 26.64
CA LEU A 566 21.31 13.87 27.73
C LEU A 566 22.01 14.13 29.07
N ALA A 567 23.24 13.67 29.25
CA ALA A 567 23.95 13.83 30.50
C ALA A 567 24.34 15.31 30.78
N ASP A 568 24.64 16.03 29.73
CA ASP A 568 25.09 17.45 29.79
C ASP A 568 23.96 18.45 29.49
N ALA A 569 22.77 17.96 29.11
CA ALA A 569 21.66 18.83 28.73
C ALA A 569 20.91 19.37 29.94
N LEU A 570 20.79 20.70 29.98
CA LEU A 570 20.10 21.39 31.08
C LEU A 570 18.62 20.97 31.16
N HIS A 571 18.15 20.61 32.35
CA HIS A 571 16.77 20.14 32.62
C HIS A 571 16.32 18.88 31.88
N ALA A 572 17.21 18.15 31.18
CA ALA A 572 16.82 16.95 30.46
C ALA A 572 16.20 15.88 31.37
N ASP A 573 16.72 15.73 32.60
CA ASP A 573 16.22 14.75 33.57
C ASP A 573 14.78 15.08 34.01
N GLU A 574 14.47 16.33 34.24
CA GLU A 574 13.14 16.78 34.65
C GLU A 574 12.13 16.51 33.52
N VAL A 575 12.49 16.87 32.28
CA VAL A 575 11.64 16.66 31.10
C VAL A 575 11.43 15.18 30.82
N LEU A 576 12.48 14.36 30.87
CA LEU A 576 12.37 12.92 30.67
C LEU A 576 11.60 12.23 31.80
N THR A 577 11.74 12.70 33.05
CA THR A 577 10.95 12.21 34.19
C THR A 577 9.46 12.47 33.94
N GLU A 578 9.08 13.70 33.56
CA GLU A 578 7.70 14.06 33.26
C GLU A 578 7.13 13.21 32.13
N LEU A 579 7.88 13.03 31.03
CA LEU A 579 7.47 12.22 29.90
C LEU A 579 7.29 10.75 30.29
N TYR A 580 8.32 10.17 30.95
CA TYR A 580 8.34 8.76 31.31
C TYR A 580 7.26 8.39 32.32
N GLU A 581 7.11 9.17 33.38
CA GLU A 581 6.09 8.92 34.41
C GLU A 581 4.68 9.01 33.83
N ARG A 582 4.43 9.98 32.95
CA ARG A 582 3.15 10.06 32.24
C ARG A 582 2.86 8.82 31.39
N LEU A 583 3.83 8.36 30.59
CA LEU A 583 3.65 7.15 29.77
C LEU A 583 3.52 5.89 30.63
N ARG A 584 4.26 5.79 31.74
CA ARG A 584 4.16 4.70 32.70
C ARG A 584 2.81 4.66 33.41
N ASP A 585 2.28 5.81 33.79
CA ASP A 585 0.95 5.90 34.40
C ASP A 585 -0.15 5.52 33.39
N LEU A 586 -0.01 5.90 32.13
CA LEU A 586 -0.88 5.43 31.07
C LEU A 586 -0.81 3.91 30.89
N HIS A 587 0.39 3.34 30.95
CA HIS A 587 0.59 1.89 30.89
C HIS A 587 -0.13 1.16 32.02
N ARG A 588 0.06 1.61 33.26
CA ARG A 588 -0.62 1.04 34.44
C ARG A 588 -2.14 1.11 34.37
N GLN A 589 -2.66 2.08 33.63
CA GLN A 589 -4.08 2.23 33.32
C GLN A 589 -4.53 1.43 32.09
N GLY A 590 -3.63 0.72 31.40
CA GLY A 590 -3.91 0.02 30.13
C GLY A 590 -4.11 0.94 28.93
N LEU A 591 -3.54 2.15 28.95
CA LEU A 591 -3.77 3.23 27.99
C LEU A 591 -2.54 3.60 27.16
N ASP A 592 -1.47 2.82 27.24
CA ASP A 592 -0.13 3.19 26.71
C ASP A 592 0.11 2.89 25.23
N GLY A 593 -0.60 1.97 24.66
CA GLY A 593 -0.32 1.24 23.39
C GLY A 593 0.28 1.99 22.19
N ILE A 594 0.17 3.33 22.10
CA ILE A 594 0.53 4.06 20.87
C ILE A 594 1.38 5.33 21.09
N TRP A 595 1.49 5.85 22.32
CA TRP A 595 1.95 7.22 22.56
C TRP A 595 3.43 7.46 22.23
N ALA A 596 4.31 6.48 22.50
CA ALA A 596 5.72 6.58 22.10
C ALA A 596 5.86 6.67 20.57
N ARG A 597 5.02 5.96 19.84
CA ARG A 597 5.00 5.96 18.36
C ARG A 597 4.38 7.24 17.79
N VAL A 598 3.31 7.73 18.39
CA VAL A 598 2.72 9.04 18.06
C VAL A 598 3.77 10.13 18.24
N LEU A 599 4.49 10.10 19.37
CA LEU A 599 5.58 11.03 19.66
C LEU A 599 6.68 10.97 18.58
N LYS A 600 7.16 9.76 18.27
CA LYS A 600 8.15 9.55 17.21
C LYS A 600 7.69 10.16 15.88
N ASN A 601 6.50 9.80 15.42
CA ASN A 601 5.98 10.27 14.13
C ASN A 601 5.85 11.79 14.07
N ALA A 602 5.29 12.42 15.11
CA ALA A 602 5.08 13.87 15.16
C ALA A 602 6.39 14.67 15.15
N PHE A 603 7.48 14.10 15.68
CA PHE A 603 8.78 14.75 15.69
C PHE A 603 9.62 14.50 14.44
N MET A 604 9.30 13.46 13.64
CA MET A 604 10.12 13.08 12.48
C MET A 604 10.28 14.20 11.43
N PRO A 605 9.28 15.03 11.12
CA PRO A 605 9.46 16.16 10.19
C PRO A 605 10.58 17.11 10.57
N LEU A 606 10.86 17.27 11.87
CA LEU A 606 11.92 18.15 12.37
C LEU A 606 13.34 17.66 12.04
N PHE A 607 13.49 16.38 11.72
CA PHE A 607 14.79 15.71 11.51
C PHE A 607 15.02 15.33 10.05
N LEU A 608 14.10 15.70 9.16
CA LEU A 608 14.26 15.43 7.74
C LEU A 608 15.32 16.34 7.14
N GLU A 609 16.22 15.75 6.38
CA GLU A 609 17.16 16.51 5.56
C GLU A 609 16.41 17.34 4.50
N PRO A 610 16.97 18.45 4.02
CA PRO A 610 16.34 19.27 3.00
C PRO A 610 15.94 18.48 1.74
N PHE A 611 14.90 18.93 1.08
CA PHE A 611 14.37 18.37 -0.15
C PHE A 611 14.67 19.25 -1.34
N ASP A 612 14.92 18.62 -2.50
CA ASP A 612 15.08 19.32 -3.77
C ASP A 612 13.74 19.69 -4.39
N TYR A 613 12.73 18.83 -4.17
CA TYR A 613 11.38 18.99 -4.69
C TYR A 613 10.34 18.83 -3.59
N VAL A 614 9.37 19.74 -3.60
CA VAL A 614 8.18 19.65 -2.77
C VAL A 614 6.98 19.64 -3.71
N VAL A 615 6.21 18.57 -3.68
CA VAL A 615 5.03 18.38 -4.51
C VAL A 615 3.88 17.91 -3.65
N GLY A 616 2.67 18.32 -3.96
CA GLY A 616 1.50 17.90 -3.21
C GLY A 616 0.24 18.59 -3.68
N ASN A 617 -0.88 18.09 -3.20
CA ASN A 617 -2.19 18.73 -3.30
C ASN A 617 -2.69 18.96 -1.87
N PRO A 618 -2.35 20.10 -1.23
CA PRO A 618 -2.75 20.38 0.14
C PRO A 618 -4.27 20.49 0.27
N PRO A 619 -4.83 20.28 1.47
CA PRO A 619 -6.27 20.40 1.70
C PRO A 619 -6.81 21.77 1.28
N TRP A 620 -7.93 21.78 0.59
CA TRP A 620 -8.61 23.01 0.16
C TRP A 620 -9.62 23.41 1.23
N ILE A 621 -9.17 24.18 2.21
CA ILE A 621 -10.04 24.69 3.27
C ILE A 621 -10.65 26.01 2.80
N ASN A 622 -11.96 26.16 2.93
CA ASN A 622 -12.63 27.41 2.59
C ASN A 622 -12.17 28.51 3.56
N TRP A 623 -11.74 29.66 3.02
CA TRP A 623 -11.28 30.81 3.82
C TRP A 623 -12.27 31.22 4.91
N GLU A 624 -13.57 31.03 4.69
CA GLU A 624 -14.62 31.32 5.66
C GLU A 624 -14.65 30.34 6.85
N SER A 625 -13.86 29.27 6.80
CA SER A 625 -13.75 28.24 7.84
C SER A 625 -12.49 28.40 8.71
N LEU A 626 -11.64 29.40 8.39
CA LEU A 626 -10.48 29.81 9.18
C LEU A 626 -10.87 31.02 10.06
#